data_ac8c6f94a2187af6a3821900fcfce114
#
_entry.id   ac8c6f94a2187af6a3821900fcfce114
#
_cell.length_a   1.000
_cell.length_b   1.000
_cell.length_c   1.000
_cell.angle_alpha   90.00
_cell.angle_beta   90.00
_cell.angle_gamma   90.00
#
_symmetry.space_group_name_H-M   'P 1'
#
loop_
_entity.id
_entity.type
_entity.pdbx_description
1 polymer ?
#
loop_
_entity_poly.entity_id
_entity_poly.type
_entity_poly.pdbx_seq_one_letter_code
_entity_poly.pdbx_strand_id
1 'polypeptide(L)'
;MSLETLTDKYISMAEKVFSELTRMQTPFSLTQEAVDSVLSYANDYLEDAKYYKAQGKLETSLTSVAYCEGLLDTLRLLGAVKFEWPTNQERKKLS
;
A
#
# COMPACT_ATOMS: atom_id res chain seq x y z
N MET A 1 16.55 4.67 -16.58
CA MET A 1 15.51 3.63 -16.78
C MET A 1 14.19 4.33 -17.05
N SER A 2 13.49 3.95 -18.10
CA SER A 2 12.21 4.56 -18.43
C SER A 2 11.11 4.09 -17.47
N LEU A 3 10.04 4.84 -17.40
CA LEU A 3 8.88 4.46 -16.58
C LEU A 3 8.28 3.14 -17.09
N GLU A 4 8.23 2.95 -18.40
CA GLU A 4 7.74 1.71 -19.00
C GLU A 4 8.57 0.50 -18.57
N THR A 5 9.91 0.60 -18.67
CA THR A 5 10.82 -0.47 -18.26
C THR A 5 10.68 -0.78 -16.77
N LEU A 6 10.55 0.26 -15.96
CA LEU A 6 10.39 0.09 -14.52
C LEU A 6 9.04 -0.58 -14.20
N THR A 7 7.98 -0.16 -14.89
CA THR A 7 6.66 -0.76 -14.73
C THR A 7 6.69 -2.24 -15.08
N ASP A 8 7.30 -2.59 -16.20
CA ASP A 8 7.42 -3.99 -16.64
C ASP A 8 8.17 -4.82 -15.61
N LYS A 9 9.23 -4.26 -15.02
CA LYS A 9 10.01 -4.91 -13.98
C LYS A 9 9.14 -5.25 -12.77
N TYR A 10 8.37 -4.30 -12.28
CA TYR A 10 7.53 -4.51 -11.10
C TYR A 10 6.37 -5.48 -11.38
N ILE A 11 5.79 -5.43 -12.58
CA ILE A 11 4.77 -6.39 -12.98
C ILE A 11 5.35 -7.81 -12.96
N SER A 12 6.53 -7.99 -13.56
CA SER A 12 7.19 -9.30 -13.60
C SER A 12 7.51 -9.82 -12.21
N MET A 13 7.95 -8.93 -11.31
CA MET A 13 8.24 -9.31 -9.94
C MET A 13 6.99 -9.79 -9.21
N ALA A 14 5.87 -9.09 -9.39
CA ALA A 14 4.59 -9.49 -8.77
C ALA A 14 4.11 -10.83 -9.33
N GLU A 15 4.20 -11.02 -10.62
CA GLU A 15 3.83 -12.29 -11.25
C GLU A 15 4.67 -13.44 -10.70
N LYS A 16 5.97 -13.21 -10.52
CA LYS A 16 6.86 -14.21 -9.94
C LYS A 16 6.43 -14.57 -8.52
N VAL A 17 6.13 -13.56 -7.70
CA VAL A 17 5.67 -13.80 -6.32
C VAL A 17 4.38 -14.62 -6.32
N PHE A 18 3.41 -14.29 -7.18
CA PHE A 18 2.17 -15.06 -7.28
C PHE A 18 2.42 -16.51 -7.65
N SER A 19 3.39 -16.77 -8.52
CA SER A 19 3.70 -18.13 -8.96
C SER A 19 4.43 -18.95 -7.90
N GLU A 20 5.10 -18.29 -6.96
CA GLU A 20 5.94 -18.96 -5.96
C GLU A 20 5.37 -18.97 -4.54
N LEU A 21 4.42 -18.07 -4.25
CA LEU A 21 3.91 -17.96 -2.88
C LEU A 21 3.20 -19.24 -2.46
N THR A 22 3.28 -19.52 -1.18
CA THR A 22 2.63 -20.69 -0.58
C THR A 22 1.70 -20.21 0.52
N ARG A 23 0.48 -20.72 0.48
CA ARG A 23 -0.48 -20.43 1.56
C ARG A 23 -0.12 -21.26 2.78
N MET A 24 -0.14 -20.61 3.93
CA MET A 24 0.09 -21.33 5.19
C MET A 24 -1.11 -22.21 5.49
N GLN A 25 -0.84 -23.47 5.80
CA GLN A 25 -1.90 -24.47 6.07
C GLN A 25 -2.29 -24.54 7.54
N THR A 26 -1.40 -24.08 8.43
CA THR A 26 -1.69 -24.07 9.85
C THR A 26 -2.55 -22.86 10.24
N PRO A 27 -3.40 -22.99 11.26
CA PRO A 27 -4.14 -21.84 11.76
C PRO A 27 -3.18 -20.70 12.14
N PHE A 28 -3.60 -19.49 11.85
CA PHE A 28 -2.84 -18.30 12.25
C PHE A 28 -3.80 -17.27 12.86
N SER A 29 -3.24 -16.40 13.70
CA SER A 29 -4.01 -15.36 14.38
C SER A 29 -3.51 -14.00 13.94
N LEU A 30 -4.44 -13.07 13.80
CA LEU A 30 -4.10 -11.67 13.55
C LEU A 30 -4.09 -10.97 14.91
N THR A 31 -2.89 -10.69 15.44
CA THR A 31 -2.75 -10.03 16.74
C THR A 31 -2.82 -8.51 16.60
N GLN A 32 -3.14 -7.82 17.71
CA GLN A 32 -3.11 -6.36 17.70
C GLN A 32 -1.71 -5.84 17.40
N GLU A 33 -0.67 -6.53 17.86
CA GLU A 33 0.72 -6.15 17.56
C GLU A 33 1.00 -6.23 16.07
N ALA A 34 0.51 -7.27 15.39
CA ALA A 34 0.67 -7.40 13.95
C ALA A 34 -0.08 -6.27 13.21
N VAL A 35 -1.29 -5.96 13.65
CA VAL A 35 -2.07 -4.86 13.09
C VAL A 35 -1.33 -3.53 13.27
N ASP A 36 -0.82 -3.28 14.47
CA ASP A 36 -0.06 -2.06 14.76
C ASP A 36 1.19 -1.95 13.90
N SER A 37 1.88 -3.06 13.64
CA SER A 37 3.04 -3.08 12.75
C SER A 37 2.68 -2.68 11.33
N VAL A 38 1.59 -3.21 10.80
CA VAL A 38 1.15 -2.86 9.45
C VAL A 38 0.71 -1.39 9.38
N LEU A 39 0.02 -0.90 10.41
CA LEU A 39 -0.37 0.51 10.48
C LEU A 39 0.86 1.42 10.51
N SER A 40 1.90 1.01 11.23
CA SER A 40 3.16 1.75 11.27
C SER A 40 3.82 1.82 9.89
N TYR A 41 3.87 0.69 9.16
CA TYR A 41 4.38 0.67 7.79
C TYR A 41 3.55 1.59 6.89
N ALA A 42 2.23 1.53 6.99
CA ALA A 42 1.36 2.39 6.19
C ALA A 42 1.66 3.87 6.46
N ASN A 43 1.83 4.23 7.74
CA ASN A 43 2.15 5.60 8.10
C ASN A 43 3.52 6.04 7.57
N ASP A 44 4.51 5.15 7.61
CA ASP A 44 5.85 5.45 7.08
C ASP A 44 5.78 5.75 5.59
N TYR A 45 5.01 4.97 4.84
CA TYR A 45 4.84 5.22 3.40
C TYR A 45 4.07 6.51 3.12
N LEU A 46 3.14 6.87 3.99
CA LEU A 46 2.44 8.16 3.86
C LEU A 46 3.43 9.32 4.09
N GLU A 47 4.27 9.22 5.10
CA GLU A 47 5.27 10.25 5.38
C GLU A 47 6.29 10.33 4.23
N ASP A 48 6.71 9.18 3.68
CA ASP A 48 7.57 9.13 2.50
C ASP A 48 6.91 9.85 1.32
N ALA A 49 5.61 9.63 1.11
CA ALA A 49 4.89 10.27 0.01
C ALA A 49 4.93 11.79 0.15
N LYS A 50 4.73 12.30 1.36
CA LYS A 50 4.79 13.73 1.64
C LYS A 50 6.19 14.28 1.36
N TYR A 51 7.21 13.56 1.80
CA TYR A 51 8.60 13.93 1.59
C TYR A 51 8.93 14.03 0.10
N TYR A 52 8.61 12.99 -0.66
CA TYR A 52 8.93 12.95 -2.09
C TYR A 52 8.13 13.98 -2.88
N LYS A 53 6.89 14.27 -2.47
CA LYS A 53 6.12 15.34 -3.07
C LYS A 53 6.81 16.68 -2.89
N ALA A 54 7.32 16.95 -1.68
CA ALA A 54 8.06 18.18 -1.40
C ALA A 54 9.36 18.29 -2.21
N GLN A 55 9.95 17.15 -2.58
CA GLN A 55 11.14 17.10 -3.42
C GLN A 55 10.83 17.18 -4.91
N GLY A 56 9.58 17.28 -5.29
CA GLY A 56 9.18 17.29 -6.69
C GLY A 56 9.20 15.92 -7.37
N LYS A 57 9.39 14.85 -6.60
CA LYS A 57 9.44 13.48 -7.11
C LYS A 57 8.04 12.87 -7.07
N LEU A 58 7.18 13.32 -7.98
CA LEU A 58 5.76 12.99 -7.93
C LEU A 58 5.46 11.52 -8.19
N GLU A 59 6.22 10.88 -9.08
CA GLU A 59 6.01 9.46 -9.39
C GLU A 59 6.33 8.59 -8.18
N THR A 60 7.43 8.88 -7.50
CA THR A 60 7.83 8.18 -6.27
C THR A 60 6.84 8.45 -5.15
N SER A 61 6.38 9.70 -5.03
CA SER A 61 5.36 10.05 -4.05
C SER A 61 4.07 9.27 -4.27
N LEU A 62 3.59 9.22 -5.51
CA LEU A 62 2.37 8.50 -5.85
C LEU A 62 2.49 6.99 -5.56
N THR A 63 3.64 6.41 -5.89
CA THR A 63 3.93 5.01 -5.60
C THR A 63 3.88 4.74 -4.09
N SER A 64 4.48 5.62 -3.30
CA SER A 64 4.51 5.48 -1.85
C SER A 64 3.10 5.56 -1.24
N VAL A 65 2.29 6.52 -1.67
CA VAL A 65 0.93 6.64 -1.14
C VAL A 65 0.04 5.49 -1.60
N ALA A 66 0.25 4.99 -2.81
CA ALA A 66 -0.51 3.83 -3.29
C ALA A 66 -0.20 2.59 -2.44
N TYR A 67 1.06 2.40 -2.05
CA TYR A 67 1.43 1.30 -1.16
C TYR A 67 0.78 1.47 0.21
N CYS A 68 0.79 2.68 0.75
CA CYS A 68 0.10 3.00 2.01
C CYS A 68 -1.38 2.62 1.92
N GLU A 69 -2.06 3.04 0.86
CA GLU A 69 -3.48 2.73 0.67
C GLU A 69 -3.72 1.22 0.57
N GLY A 70 -2.83 0.49 -0.10
CA GLY A 70 -2.92 -0.97 -0.21
C GLY A 70 -2.81 -1.66 1.14
N LEU A 71 -1.91 -1.20 2.01
CA LEU A 71 -1.77 -1.75 3.35
C LEU A 71 -3.01 -1.48 4.20
N LEU A 72 -3.55 -0.27 4.12
CA LEU A 72 -4.79 0.09 4.84
C LEU A 72 -5.97 -0.73 4.33
N ASP A 73 -6.09 -0.89 3.03
CA ASP A 73 -7.17 -1.65 2.44
C ASP A 73 -7.10 -3.13 2.82
N THR A 74 -5.89 -3.68 2.88
CA THR A 74 -5.67 -5.06 3.34
C THR A 74 -6.21 -5.25 4.76
N LEU A 75 -5.87 -4.33 5.68
CA LEU A 75 -6.36 -4.41 7.06
C LEU A 75 -7.88 -4.29 7.12
N ARG A 76 -8.47 -3.46 6.27
CA ARG A 76 -9.92 -3.32 6.19
C ARG A 76 -10.57 -4.62 5.72
N LEU A 77 -10.03 -5.23 4.67
CA LEU A 77 -10.54 -6.48 4.12
C LEU A 77 -10.44 -7.64 5.11
N LEU A 78 -9.40 -7.62 5.95
CA LEU A 78 -9.22 -8.63 7.00
C LEU A 78 -10.10 -8.36 8.22
N GLY A 79 -10.80 -7.23 8.28
CA GLY A 79 -11.63 -6.87 9.40
C GLY A 79 -10.87 -6.34 10.61
N ALA A 80 -9.59 -5.99 10.43
CA ALA A 80 -8.74 -5.53 11.52
C ALA A 80 -8.93 -4.05 11.84
N VAL A 81 -9.40 -3.27 10.88
CA VAL A 81 -9.71 -1.85 11.05
C VAL A 81 -11.00 -1.54 10.32
N LYS A 82 -11.63 -0.43 10.70
CA LYS A 82 -12.88 -0.01 10.10
C LYS A 82 -12.75 1.41 9.59
N PHE A 83 -12.99 1.59 8.30
CA PHE A 83 -13.05 2.90 7.67
C PHE A 83 -13.70 2.76 6.30
N GLU A 84 -14.04 3.87 5.69
CA GLU A 84 -14.53 3.92 4.32
C GLU A 84 -13.66 4.90 3.53
N TRP A 85 -13.33 4.51 2.29
CA TRP A 85 -12.63 5.42 1.41
C TRP A 85 -13.55 6.60 1.06
N PRO A 86 -13.01 7.83 0.93
CA PRO A 86 -13.84 8.97 0.54
C PRO A 86 -14.56 8.74 -0.79
N THR A 87 -15.79 9.23 -0.88
CA THR A 87 -16.55 9.19 -2.13
C THR A 87 -15.90 10.11 -3.16
N ASN A 88 -16.33 9.98 -4.43
CA ASN A 88 -15.82 10.86 -5.48
C ASN A 88 -16.08 12.34 -5.19
N GLN A 89 -17.22 12.65 -4.57
CA GLN A 89 -17.54 14.03 -4.19
C GLN A 89 -16.61 14.53 -3.08
N GLU A 90 -16.35 13.68 -2.09
CA GLU A 90 -15.44 14.02 -1.00
C GLU A 90 -14.01 14.19 -1.49
N ARG A 91 -13.58 13.35 -2.45
CA ARG A 91 -12.25 13.46 -3.07
C ARG A 91 -12.08 14.79 -3.80
N LYS A 92 -13.12 15.26 -4.46
CA LYS A 92 -13.08 16.57 -5.13
C LYS A 92 -12.87 17.71 -4.15
N LYS A 93 -13.43 17.61 -2.93
CA LYS A 93 -13.24 18.61 -1.89
C LYS A 93 -11.83 18.62 -1.33
N LEU A 94 -11.14 17.48 -1.39
CA LEU A 94 -9.77 17.35 -0.89
C LEU A 94 -8.72 17.88 -1.88
N SER A 95 -9.08 18.06 -3.13
CA SER A 95 -8.17 18.59 -4.17
C SER A 95 -8.29 20.13 -4.33
#